data_cb27b80a99e5e9757fb3cc139dcfbfe8
#
_entry.id   cb27b80a99e5e9757fb3cc139dcfbfe8
#
_cell.length_a   1.000
_cell.length_b   1.000
_cell.length_c   1.000
_cell.angle_alpha   90.00
_cell.angle_beta   90.00
_cell.angle_gamma   90.00
#
_symmetry.space_group_name_H-M   'P 1'
#
loop_
_entity.id
_entity.type
_entity.pdbx_description
1 polymer ?
#
loop_
_entity_poly.entity_id
_entity_poly.type
_entity_poly.pdbx_seq_one_letter_code
_entity_poly.pdbx_strand_id
1 'polypeptide(L)'
;MPDLASHAALSAELARSDDATRAFQKIFGDAVARWTGGAHDGDYQRTWPEFRVQVLGALQALTERAAADDGDIWAFTSGGPIAVIVTELLGVPVQRTFALSWPLVNTGLTRVRAGPRRHQLITYNAWPHLAGAAHAGLVTHR
;
A
#
# COMPACT_ATOMS: atom_id res chain seq x y z
N MET A 1 -19.47 7.86 13.57
CA MET A 1 -19.30 7.04 12.34
C MET A 1 -20.42 6.03 12.32
N PRO A 2 -21.04 5.73 11.16
CA PRO A 2 -21.93 4.58 11.08
C PRO A 2 -21.16 3.32 11.49
N ASP A 3 -21.80 2.43 12.22
CA ASP A 3 -21.22 1.16 12.60
C ASP A 3 -21.10 0.27 11.35
N LEU A 4 -19.92 0.28 10.73
CA LEU A 4 -19.60 -0.51 9.54
C LEU A 4 -18.97 -1.86 9.93
N ALA A 5 -19.36 -2.40 11.09
CA ALA A 5 -18.82 -3.64 11.64
C ALA A 5 -19.08 -4.88 10.75
N SER A 6 -19.88 -4.75 9.69
CA SER A 6 -20.17 -5.86 8.78
C SER A 6 -20.08 -5.45 7.30
N HIS A 7 -19.78 -6.41 6.44
CA HIS A 7 -19.82 -6.24 4.99
C HIS A 7 -21.22 -5.76 4.50
N ALA A 8 -22.29 -6.21 5.14
CA ALA A 8 -23.64 -5.78 4.82
C ALA A 8 -23.89 -4.30 5.11
N ALA A 9 -23.38 -3.78 6.24
CA ALA A 9 -23.48 -2.37 6.58
C ALA A 9 -22.71 -1.49 5.60
N LEU A 10 -21.51 -1.90 5.20
CA LEU A 10 -20.72 -1.22 4.16
C LEU A 10 -21.47 -1.20 2.82
N SER A 11 -21.98 -2.34 2.38
CA SER A 11 -22.72 -2.45 1.12
C SER A 11 -23.97 -1.57 1.11
N ALA A 12 -24.71 -1.51 2.23
CA ALA A 12 -25.89 -0.67 2.36
C ALA A 12 -25.54 0.82 2.33
N GLU A 13 -24.39 1.24 2.90
CA GLU A 13 -23.92 2.62 2.84
C GLU A 13 -23.52 3.02 1.42
N LEU A 14 -22.80 2.14 0.71
CA LEU A 14 -22.42 2.36 -0.68
C LEU A 14 -23.62 2.45 -1.60
N ALA A 15 -24.65 1.62 -1.39
CA ALA A 15 -25.88 1.62 -2.18
C ALA A 15 -26.72 2.91 -2.00
N ARG A 16 -26.54 3.64 -0.90
CA ARG A 16 -27.24 4.92 -0.65
C ARG A 16 -26.49 6.12 -1.26
N SER A 17 -25.31 5.93 -1.76
CA SER A 17 -24.49 7.01 -2.32
C SER A 17 -24.70 7.13 -3.83
N ASP A 18 -24.87 8.34 -4.34
CA ASP A 18 -24.90 8.64 -5.78
C ASP A 18 -23.55 8.37 -6.47
N ASP A 19 -22.45 8.33 -5.70
CA ASP A 19 -21.10 7.97 -6.14
C ASP A 19 -20.48 6.95 -5.16
N ALA A 20 -20.74 5.68 -5.42
CA ALA A 20 -20.25 4.58 -4.61
C ALA A 20 -18.73 4.54 -4.48
N THR A 21 -17.99 4.93 -5.54
CA THR A 21 -16.52 4.97 -5.52
C THR A 21 -16.02 6.01 -4.53
N ARG A 22 -16.57 7.20 -4.57
CA ARG A 22 -16.21 8.30 -3.66
C ARG A 22 -16.58 7.98 -2.21
N ALA A 23 -17.76 7.39 -2.01
CA ALA A 23 -18.20 6.95 -0.69
C ALA A 23 -17.25 5.89 -0.11
N PHE A 24 -16.88 4.89 -0.91
CA PHE A 24 -15.90 3.87 -0.52
C PHE A 24 -14.54 4.48 -0.16
N GLN A 25 -14.02 5.38 -1.00
CA GLN A 25 -12.73 6.03 -0.74
C GLN A 25 -12.74 6.81 0.57
N LYS A 26 -13.85 7.52 0.86
CA LYS A 26 -14.01 8.23 2.13
C LYS A 26 -14.00 7.25 3.32
N ILE A 27 -14.83 6.23 3.28
CA ILE A 27 -14.94 5.21 4.36
C ILE A 27 -13.58 4.53 4.57
N PHE A 28 -12.93 4.13 3.50
CA PHE A 28 -11.61 3.51 3.57
C PHE A 28 -10.56 4.47 4.14
N GLY A 29 -10.57 5.72 3.72
CA GLY A 29 -9.68 6.76 4.27
C GLY A 29 -9.86 6.97 5.78
N ASP A 30 -11.13 7.03 6.23
CA ASP A 30 -11.46 7.17 7.65
C ASP A 30 -11.03 5.93 8.45
N ALA A 31 -11.22 4.72 7.91
CA ALA A 31 -10.78 3.47 8.54
C ALA A 31 -9.25 3.40 8.66
N VAL A 32 -8.54 3.79 7.61
CA VAL A 32 -7.07 3.87 7.61
C VAL A 32 -6.58 4.90 8.62
N ALA A 33 -7.18 6.09 8.66
CA ALA A 33 -6.81 7.12 9.62
C ALA A 33 -7.03 6.65 11.07
N ARG A 34 -8.12 5.92 11.33
CA ARG A 34 -8.40 5.31 12.62
C ARG A 34 -7.32 4.27 13.00
N TRP A 35 -6.96 3.39 12.08
CA TRP A 35 -5.94 2.36 12.29
C TRP A 35 -4.55 2.95 12.52
N THR A 36 -4.16 3.94 11.71
CA THR A 36 -2.84 4.56 11.80
C THR A 36 -2.69 5.56 12.95
N GLY A 37 -3.81 6.00 13.51
CA GLY A 37 -3.84 6.97 14.61
C GLY A 37 -3.47 6.42 15.99
N GLY A 38 -3.45 5.08 16.16
CA GLY A 38 -3.02 4.39 17.39
C GLY A 38 -4.01 4.44 18.57
N ALA A 39 -5.02 5.33 18.53
CA ALA A 39 -5.99 5.47 19.63
C ALA A 39 -6.93 4.25 19.78
N HIS A 40 -6.90 3.33 18.84
CA HIS A 40 -7.80 2.18 18.74
C HIS A 40 -7.07 0.86 18.51
N ASP A 41 -5.80 0.78 18.87
CA ASP A 41 -4.96 -0.40 18.61
C ASP A 41 -5.55 -1.70 19.15
N GLY A 42 -6.26 -1.63 20.30
CA GLY A 42 -6.94 -2.79 20.92
C GLY A 42 -8.09 -3.38 20.10
N ASP A 43 -8.60 -2.68 19.08
CA ASP A 43 -9.69 -3.15 18.21
C ASP A 43 -9.17 -3.96 17.02
N TYR A 44 -7.85 -4.02 16.82
CA TYR A 44 -7.23 -4.66 15.67
C TYR A 44 -6.42 -5.88 16.06
N GLN A 45 -6.53 -6.95 15.28
CA GLN A 45 -5.64 -8.13 15.43
C GLN A 45 -4.17 -7.80 15.13
N ARG A 46 -3.94 -6.73 14.36
CA ARG A 46 -2.61 -6.22 14.05
C ARG A 46 -2.67 -4.70 14.05
N THR A 47 -1.89 -4.10 14.90
CA THR A 47 -1.74 -2.65 14.97
C THR A 47 -0.93 -2.11 13.80
N TRP A 48 -1.03 -0.82 13.54
CA TRP A 48 -0.23 -0.15 12.51
C TRP A 48 1.28 -0.27 12.73
N PRO A 49 1.84 -0.06 13.94
CA PRO A 49 3.26 -0.28 14.19
C PRO A 49 3.71 -1.71 13.90
N GLU A 50 2.95 -2.72 14.31
CA GLU A 50 3.25 -4.13 14.03
C GLU A 50 3.23 -4.46 12.54
N PHE A 51 2.27 -3.91 11.79
CA PHE A 51 2.23 -4.05 10.34
C PHE A 51 3.47 -3.46 9.67
N ARG A 52 3.89 -2.24 10.08
CA ARG A 52 5.11 -1.63 9.58
C ARG A 52 6.34 -2.47 9.88
N VAL A 53 6.52 -2.94 11.10
CA VAL A 53 7.63 -3.81 11.49
C VAL A 53 7.67 -5.07 10.62
N GLN A 54 6.54 -5.71 10.40
CA GLN A 54 6.44 -6.90 9.56
C GLN A 54 6.85 -6.60 8.10
N VAL A 55 6.36 -5.50 7.52
CA VAL A 55 6.68 -5.13 6.13
C VAL A 55 8.17 -4.81 5.98
N LEU A 56 8.75 -4.05 6.90
CA LEU A 56 10.16 -3.69 6.84
C LEU A 56 11.06 -4.90 7.11
N GLY A 57 10.65 -5.81 8.00
CA GLY A 57 11.34 -7.08 8.19
C GLY A 57 11.33 -7.96 6.95
N ALA A 58 10.20 -8.02 6.22
CA ALA A 58 10.12 -8.72 4.94
C ALA A 58 11.02 -8.09 3.87
N LEU A 59 11.08 -6.75 3.78
CA LEU A 59 12.00 -6.04 2.89
C LEU A 59 13.44 -6.41 3.21
N GLN A 60 13.82 -6.39 4.48
CA GLN A 60 15.17 -6.74 4.93
C GLN A 60 15.53 -8.17 4.50
N ALA A 61 14.67 -9.15 4.76
CA ALA A 61 14.91 -10.54 4.38
C ALA A 61 15.05 -10.72 2.85
N LEU A 62 14.22 -10.03 2.05
CA LEU A 62 14.31 -10.07 0.59
C LEU A 62 15.62 -9.44 0.08
N THR A 63 16.05 -8.33 0.67
CA THR A 63 17.27 -7.65 0.24
C THR A 63 18.54 -8.39 0.66
N GLU A 64 18.54 -9.05 1.82
CA GLU A 64 19.61 -9.96 2.24
C GLU A 64 19.73 -11.14 1.28
N ARG A 65 18.62 -11.74 0.89
CA ARG A 65 18.60 -12.83 -0.07
C ARG A 65 19.08 -12.39 -1.45
N ALA A 66 18.61 -11.22 -1.95
CA ALA A 66 19.07 -10.68 -3.22
C ALA A 66 20.57 -10.44 -3.23
N ALA A 67 21.13 -9.96 -2.13
CA ALA A 67 22.58 -9.73 -1.98
C ALA A 67 23.37 -11.06 -1.93
N ALA A 68 22.82 -12.12 -1.34
CA ALA A 68 23.48 -13.42 -1.26
C ALA A 68 23.50 -14.15 -2.59
N ASP A 69 22.43 -14.02 -3.38
CA ASP A 69 22.26 -14.72 -4.65
C ASP A 69 22.80 -13.89 -5.85
N ASP A 70 23.25 -12.65 -5.62
CA ASP A 70 23.69 -11.66 -6.63
C ASP A 70 22.64 -11.54 -7.77
N GLY A 71 21.38 -11.44 -7.40
CA GLY A 71 20.27 -11.47 -8.35
C GLY A 71 19.08 -10.58 -7.99
N ASP A 72 18.13 -10.52 -8.92
CA ASP A 72 16.85 -9.83 -8.71
C ASP A 72 15.84 -10.78 -8.04
N ILE A 73 15.12 -10.27 -7.05
CA ILE A 73 13.99 -10.96 -6.42
C ILE A 73 12.69 -10.26 -6.78
N TRP A 74 11.70 -11.02 -7.20
CA TRP A 74 10.35 -10.54 -7.46
C TRP A 74 9.44 -10.85 -6.28
N ALA A 75 8.81 -9.82 -5.72
CA ALA A 75 7.82 -9.94 -4.67
C ALA A 75 6.47 -9.40 -5.15
N PHE A 76 5.43 -10.21 -5.05
CA PHE A 76 4.06 -9.81 -5.37
C PHE A 76 3.35 -9.41 -4.08
N THR A 77 2.83 -8.17 -4.04
CA THR A 77 2.21 -7.63 -2.84
C THR A 77 1.15 -6.59 -3.17
N SER A 78 0.49 -6.05 -2.16
CA SER A 78 -0.54 -5.00 -2.29
C SER A 78 0.02 -3.60 -2.04
N GLY A 79 -0.83 -2.57 -2.27
CA GLY A 79 -0.44 -1.17 -2.13
C GLY A 79 0.00 -0.76 -0.73
N GLY A 80 -0.54 -1.37 0.33
CA GLY A 80 -0.15 -1.06 1.71
C GLY A 80 1.32 -1.30 2.02
N PRO A 81 1.85 -2.52 1.82
CA PRO A 81 3.29 -2.80 1.97
C PRO A 81 4.17 -1.92 1.08
N ILE A 82 3.78 -1.70 -0.19
CA ILE A 82 4.54 -0.83 -1.09
C ILE A 82 4.63 0.59 -0.50
N ALA A 83 3.51 1.15 -0.04
CA ALA A 83 3.46 2.48 0.55
C ALA A 83 4.33 2.59 1.81
N VAL A 84 4.34 1.58 2.68
CA VAL A 84 5.23 1.53 3.86
C VAL A 84 6.69 1.57 3.45
N ILE A 85 7.10 0.71 2.51
CA ILE A 85 8.48 0.65 2.02
C ILE A 85 8.91 2.00 1.43
N VAL A 86 8.09 2.59 0.57
CA VAL A 86 8.40 3.88 -0.07
C VAL A 86 8.47 5.01 0.96
N THR A 87 7.55 5.03 1.93
CA THR A 87 7.57 5.98 3.05
C THR A 87 8.90 5.92 3.81
N GLU A 88 9.36 4.72 4.15
CA GLU A 88 10.61 4.50 4.86
C GLU A 88 11.82 4.95 4.04
N LEU A 89 11.90 4.52 2.77
CA LEU A 89 13.04 4.83 1.90
C LEU A 89 13.19 6.32 1.58
N LEU A 90 12.08 7.04 1.51
CA LEU A 90 12.05 8.48 1.20
C LEU A 90 12.04 9.37 2.44
N GLY A 91 11.91 8.81 3.65
CA GLY A 91 11.76 9.59 4.88
C GLY A 91 10.47 10.43 4.90
N VAL A 92 9.42 9.96 4.26
CA VAL A 92 8.11 10.64 4.26
C VAL A 92 7.45 10.48 5.63
N PRO A 93 6.80 11.52 6.19
CA PRO A 93 6.06 11.37 7.43
C PRO A 93 5.04 10.23 7.36
N VAL A 94 5.00 9.39 8.40
CA VAL A 94 4.19 8.16 8.42
C VAL A 94 2.71 8.41 8.20
N GLN A 95 2.21 9.57 8.57
CA GLN A 95 0.83 10.00 8.36
C GLN A 95 0.47 10.14 6.87
N ARG A 96 1.46 10.22 6.01
CA ARG A 96 1.29 10.31 4.56
C ARG A 96 1.45 8.98 3.82
N THR A 97 1.71 7.89 4.53
CA THR A 97 1.96 6.57 3.91
C THR A 97 0.84 6.18 2.95
N PHE A 98 -0.42 6.29 3.36
CA PHE A 98 -1.53 5.87 2.51
C PHE A 98 -1.83 6.81 1.35
N ALA A 99 -1.41 8.08 1.42
CA ALA A 99 -1.45 8.96 0.25
C ALA A 99 -0.59 8.44 -0.90
N LEU A 100 0.45 7.68 -0.60
CA LEU A 100 1.27 7.00 -1.61
C LEU A 100 0.58 5.75 -2.17
N SER A 101 -0.35 5.12 -1.47
CA SER A 101 -1.02 3.92 -1.99
C SER A 101 -2.12 4.22 -3.02
N TRP A 102 -2.76 5.40 -2.95
CA TRP A 102 -3.88 5.75 -3.80
C TRP A 102 -3.58 5.77 -5.31
N PRO A 103 -2.44 6.30 -5.78
CA PRO A 103 -2.13 6.36 -7.21
C PRO A 103 -1.59 5.04 -7.77
N LEU A 104 -1.43 4.00 -6.95
CA LEU A 104 -0.85 2.75 -7.42
C LEU A 104 -1.73 2.10 -8.49
N VAL A 105 -1.10 1.82 -9.62
CA VAL A 105 -1.70 1.05 -10.71
C VAL A 105 -1.57 -0.44 -10.38
N ASN A 106 -2.64 -1.21 -10.63
CA ASN A 106 -2.55 -2.67 -10.53
C ASN A 106 -1.48 -3.18 -11.51
N THR A 107 -0.66 -4.12 -11.06
CA THR A 107 0.55 -4.59 -11.75
C THR A 107 1.68 -3.57 -11.89
N GLY A 108 1.57 -2.40 -11.24
CA GLY A 108 2.65 -1.41 -11.19
C GLY A 108 3.91 -1.96 -10.52
N LEU A 109 5.06 -1.60 -11.05
CA LEU A 109 6.37 -2.07 -10.60
C LEU A 109 7.01 -1.02 -9.68
N THR A 110 7.41 -1.46 -8.49
CA THR A 110 8.23 -0.66 -7.59
C THR A 110 9.57 -1.37 -7.40
N ARG A 111 10.67 -0.71 -7.79
CA ARG A 111 12.00 -1.30 -7.71
C ARG A 111 12.82 -0.67 -6.60
N VAL A 112 13.36 -1.52 -5.75
CA VAL A 112 14.28 -1.15 -4.66
C VAL A 112 15.62 -1.81 -4.93
N ARG A 113 16.70 -1.04 -4.83
CA ARG A 113 18.06 -1.57 -4.87
C ARG A 113 18.53 -1.81 -3.44
N ALA A 114 18.95 -3.04 -3.15
CA ALA A 114 19.65 -3.35 -1.91
C ALA A 114 21.00 -2.64 -1.89
N GLY A 115 21.36 -2.05 -0.77
CA GLY A 115 22.65 -1.41 -0.56
C GLY A 115 23.22 -1.76 0.81
N PRO A 116 24.54 -1.74 0.97
CA PRO A 116 25.22 -2.21 2.18
C PRO A 116 24.91 -1.35 3.43
N ARG A 117 24.54 -0.10 3.23
CA ARG A 117 24.22 0.83 4.34
C ARG A 117 22.77 1.26 4.34
N ARG A 118 22.16 1.35 3.18
CA ARG A 118 20.74 1.67 3.02
C ARG A 118 20.24 1.23 1.66
N HIS A 119 18.96 0.91 1.58
CA HIS A 119 18.28 0.61 0.31
C HIS A 119 17.92 1.90 -0.43
N GLN A 120 17.77 1.81 -1.74
CA GLN A 120 17.42 2.93 -2.61
C GLN A 120 16.16 2.61 -3.40
N LEU A 121 15.21 3.54 -3.40
CA LEU A 121 14.08 3.48 -4.31
C LEU A 121 14.55 3.88 -5.72
N ILE A 122 14.42 2.97 -6.68
CA ILE A 122 14.83 3.20 -8.07
C ILE A 122 13.64 3.63 -8.90
N THR A 123 12.50 2.94 -8.75
CA THR A 123 11.24 3.33 -9.39
C THR A 123 10.10 3.10 -8.42
N TYR A 124 9.06 3.91 -8.58
CA TYR A 124 7.82 3.75 -7.84
C TYR A 124 6.66 3.77 -8.83
N ASN A 125 5.76 2.77 -8.72
CA ASN A 125 4.56 2.69 -9.52
C ASN A 125 4.81 2.81 -11.03
N ALA A 126 5.87 2.18 -11.56
CA ALA A 126 6.13 2.15 -12.99
C ALA A 126 5.27 1.08 -13.68
N TRP A 127 4.66 1.41 -14.79
CA TRP A 127 3.78 0.50 -15.57
C TRP A 127 4.02 0.58 -17.08
N PRO A 128 5.29 0.43 -17.55
CA PRO A 128 5.63 0.56 -18.97
C PRO A 128 4.94 -0.49 -19.85
N HIS A 129 4.62 -1.65 -19.29
CA HIS A 129 3.87 -2.71 -19.97
C HIS A 129 2.42 -2.33 -20.31
N LEU A 130 1.87 -1.28 -19.67
CA LEU A 130 0.53 -0.76 -19.93
C LEU A 130 0.56 0.58 -20.71
N ALA A 131 1.73 1.09 -21.08
CA ALA A 131 1.87 2.42 -21.70
C ALA A 131 1.39 2.50 -23.16
N GLY A 132 1.13 1.38 -23.83
CA GLY A 132 0.62 1.35 -25.20
C GLY A 132 -0.85 1.73 -25.29
N ALA A 133 -1.26 2.42 -26.39
CA ALA A 133 -2.66 2.80 -26.62
C ALA A 133 -3.63 1.60 -26.56
N ALA A 134 -3.18 0.42 -27.00
CA ALA A 134 -3.95 -0.82 -26.92
C ALA A 134 -4.23 -1.28 -25.47
N HIS A 135 -3.48 -0.81 -24.49
CA HIS A 135 -3.57 -1.20 -23.08
C HIS A 135 -4.18 -0.12 -22.18
N ALA A 136 -4.57 1.03 -22.74
CA ALA A 136 -5.11 2.16 -21.94
C ALA A 136 -6.31 1.75 -21.07
N GLY A 137 -7.16 0.85 -21.56
CA GLY A 137 -8.31 0.32 -20.81
C GLY A 137 -7.94 -0.69 -19.71
N LEU A 138 -6.68 -1.14 -19.63
CA LEU A 138 -6.19 -2.08 -18.61
C LEU A 138 -5.59 -1.38 -17.39
N VAL A 139 -5.37 -0.07 -17.48
CA VAL A 139 -4.90 0.72 -16.34
C VAL A 139 -6.02 0.84 -15.32
N THR A 140 -5.85 0.14 -14.20
CA THR A 140 -6.82 0.16 -13.09
C THR A 140 -6.13 0.53 -11.79
N HIS A 141 -6.86 1.20 -10.93
CA HIS A 141 -6.44 1.58 -9.59
C HIS A 141 -7.31 0.86 -8.56
N ARG A 142 -6.83 0.80 -7.35
CA ARG A 142 -7.63 0.31 -6.24
C ARG A 142 -8.65 1.32 -5.79
#